data_9f12b8fbac74ada03be5e28fc5251975
#
_entry.id   9f12b8fbac74ada03be5e28fc5251975
#
_cell.length_a   1.000
_cell.length_b   1.000
_cell.length_c   1.000
_cell.angle_alpha   90.00
_cell.angle_beta   90.00
_cell.angle_gamma   90.00
#
_symmetry.space_group_name_H-M   'P 1'
#
loop_
_entity.id
_entity.type
_entity.pdbx_description
1 polymer ?
#
loop_
_entity_poly.entity_id
_entity_poly.type
_entity_poly.pdbx_seq_one_letter_code
_entity_poly.pdbx_strand_id
1 'polypeptide(L)'
;MDRIIVKPSGPLYGDVEINGAKNSALKIMAACSLAEGTFHLMNVPDITDVRLMSELLVSLGMTVRENDTNSLEITNPGNLTAEAPYELVEKMRASIVVLGPLLARYGKARVALPGGDDFGPRPIDMHLRGLEMLGAKFASEHGYIDGHCERLRGSRIVLEFPSVGATENIMMAAVLADGTTIIENAAREPEIADLASFLNRMGASVLGAGTSTIVIEGVEKLGAVEHAVVPDRIEAATYLAAVGIAGGEINLIGARPDHMDMLCQKVGEMGMRISADSNGLWVMANKSLKAVDLATLPYPGIATDYKPFLVAMLAVSEGVGIVTENLFSGRFRYIDELIRMGADIRTEGHHAVIRGVENLSGAPVRAHDIRAGAALVIAALRAQGQTEIREPSHIDRGYENLVENLSSLGADISREN
;
A
#
# COMPACT_ATOMS: atom_id res chain seq x y z
N MET A 1 4.13 27.14 6.42
CA MET A 1 3.13 26.14 6.00
C MET A 1 3.86 25.09 5.18
N ASP A 2 3.88 23.86 5.65
CA ASP A 2 4.58 22.77 5.00
C ASP A 2 4.02 22.51 3.59
N ARG A 3 4.89 22.52 2.59
CA ARG A 3 4.54 22.35 1.17
C ARG A 3 5.72 21.83 0.37
N ILE A 4 5.42 21.15 -0.74
CA ILE A 4 6.41 20.75 -1.72
C ILE A 4 6.30 21.69 -2.91
N ILE A 5 7.43 22.24 -3.36
CA ILE A 5 7.57 23.11 -4.52
C ILE A 5 8.24 22.30 -5.62
N VAL A 6 7.58 22.24 -6.77
CA VAL A 6 8.10 21.56 -7.97
C VAL A 6 8.13 22.55 -9.14
N LYS A 7 9.26 22.59 -9.87
CA LYS A 7 9.41 23.35 -11.11
C LYS A 7 9.63 22.39 -12.29
N PRO A 8 9.40 22.86 -13.53
CA PRO A 8 9.64 22.04 -14.72
C PRO A 8 11.02 21.41 -14.68
N SER A 9 11.08 20.10 -14.80
CA SER A 9 12.34 19.34 -14.72
C SER A 9 12.72 18.78 -16.08
N GLY A 10 14.02 18.63 -16.30
CA GLY A 10 14.58 17.89 -17.44
C GLY A 10 14.40 16.38 -17.28
N PRO A 11 14.99 15.61 -18.19
CA PRO A 11 15.01 14.15 -18.04
C PRO A 11 15.68 13.73 -16.73
N LEU A 12 15.13 12.70 -16.08
CA LEU A 12 15.64 12.14 -14.84
C LEU A 12 16.72 11.08 -15.13
N TYR A 13 17.79 11.07 -14.33
CA TYR A 13 18.88 10.10 -14.47
C TYR A 13 19.42 9.66 -13.11
N GLY A 14 19.79 8.39 -12.98
CA GLY A 14 20.46 7.88 -11.79
C GLY A 14 19.82 6.60 -11.25
N ASP A 15 20.11 6.32 -10.00
CA ASP A 15 19.64 5.13 -9.29
C ASP A 15 18.76 5.55 -8.11
N VAL A 16 17.71 4.74 -7.83
CA VAL A 16 16.87 4.86 -6.65
C VAL A 16 16.75 3.49 -6.00
N GLU A 17 17.06 3.40 -4.73
CA GLU A 17 16.79 2.22 -3.93
C GLU A 17 15.30 2.19 -3.54
N ILE A 18 14.65 1.05 -3.76
CA ILE A 18 13.23 0.86 -3.42
C ILE A 18 13.12 0.32 -2.01
N ASN A 19 12.45 1.08 -1.16
CA ASN A 19 12.21 0.73 0.23
C ASN A 19 11.25 -0.46 0.39
N GLY A 20 11.19 -1.00 1.60
CA GLY A 20 10.22 -2.05 1.92
C GLY A 20 8.78 -1.60 1.76
N ALA A 21 7.93 -2.54 1.34
CA ALA A 21 6.54 -2.27 1.06
C ALA A 21 5.77 -1.86 2.32
N LYS A 22 5.28 -0.62 2.34
CA LYS A 22 4.38 -0.13 3.39
C LYS A 22 3.29 -1.13 3.72
N ASN A 23 2.61 -1.60 2.67
CA ASN A 23 1.45 -2.49 2.82
C ASN A 23 1.81 -3.86 3.38
N SER A 24 3.04 -4.33 3.23
CA SER A 24 3.55 -5.54 3.87
C SER A 24 4.01 -5.27 5.31
N ALA A 25 4.84 -4.25 5.50
CA ALA A 25 5.42 -3.91 6.81
C ALA A 25 4.36 -3.80 7.91
N LEU A 26 3.26 -3.07 7.66
CA LEU A 26 2.19 -2.86 8.64
C LEU A 26 1.53 -4.18 9.09
N LYS A 27 1.39 -5.18 8.20
CA LYS A 27 0.76 -6.45 8.53
C LYS A 27 1.74 -7.40 9.23
N ILE A 28 2.99 -7.38 8.81
CA ILE A 28 4.07 -8.12 9.50
C ILE A 28 4.25 -7.59 10.92
N MET A 29 4.23 -6.26 11.11
CA MET A 29 4.23 -5.65 12.44
C MET A 29 3.04 -6.10 13.30
N ALA A 30 1.82 -6.10 12.75
CA ALA A 30 0.63 -6.60 13.44
C ALA A 30 0.74 -8.09 13.77
N ALA A 31 1.31 -8.91 12.87
CA ALA A 31 1.50 -10.35 13.07
C ALA A 31 2.49 -10.68 14.21
N CYS A 32 3.38 -9.75 14.60
CA CYS A 32 4.24 -9.92 15.78
C CYS A 32 3.43 -10.08 17.08
N SER A 33 2.15 -9.69 17.11
CA SER A 33 1.27 -9.92 18.25
C SER A 33 0.88 -11.40 18.45
N LEU A 34 1.10 -12.25 17.45
CA LEU A 34 0.75 -13.68 17.49
C LEU A 34 1.69 -14.53 18.36
N ALA A 35 2.91 -14.07 18.64
CA ALA A 35 3.87 -14.85 19.44
C ALA A 35 4.64 -13.98 20.43
N GLU A 36 4.99 -14.56 21.55
CA GLU A 36 5.93 -13.99 22.52
C GLU A 36 7.35 -14.04 21.97
N GLY A 37 8.16 -13.01 22.23
CA GLY A 37 9.56 -12.94 21.85
C GLY A 37 9.95 -11.65 21.15
N THR A 38 11.17 -11.60 20.65
CA THR A 38 11.73 -10.44 19.96
C THR A 38 11.87 -10.75 18.46
N PHE A 39 11.23 -9.92 17.65
CA PHE A 39 11.26 -9.97 16.20
C PHE A 39 12.25 -8.93 15.68
N HIS A 40 12.98 -9.28 14.63
CA HIS A 40 13.87 -8.37 13.91
C HIS A 40 13.35 -8.18 12.49
N LEU A 41 12.78 -7.02 12.20
CA LEU A 41 12.24 -6.67 10.89
C LEU A 41 13.22 -5.78 10.15
N MET A 42 13.63 -6.18 8.97
CA MET A 42 14.55 -5.48 8.07
C MET A 42 13.77 -4.91 6.88
N ASN A 43 14.35 -3.91 6.23
CA ASN A 43 13.72 -3.23 5.09
C ASN A 43 12.33 -2.68 5.43
N VAL A 44 12.19 -2.06 6.59
CA VAL A 44 10.96 -1.38 7.01
C VAL A 44 11.12 0.11 6.72
N PRO A 45 10.23 0.72 5.91
CA PRO A 45 10.38 2.12 5.53
C PRO A 45 10.11 3.06 6.72
N ASP A 46 10.86 4.16 6.83
CA ASP A 46 10.62 5.21 7.82
C ASP A 46 9.52 6.18 7.33
N ILE A 47 8.28 5.79 7.49
CA ILE A 47 7.09 6.53 7.07
C ILE A 47 6.11 6.70 8.22
N THR A 48 5.25 7.72 8.12
CA THR A 48 4.28 8.04 9.19
C THR A 48 3.38 6.85 9.55
N ASP A 49 2.93 6.03 8.58
CA ASP A 49 2.05 4.89 8.88
C ASP A 49 2.79 3.78 9.65
N VAL A 50 4.10 3.60 9.47
CA VAL A 50 4.91 2.66 10.27
C VAL A 50 5.06 3.19 11.70
N ARG A 51 5.30 4.48 11.88
CA ARG A 51 5.34 5.11 13.21
C ARG A 51 4.01 4.99 13.95
N LEU A 52 2.87 5.23 13.25
CA LEU A 52 1.53 5.03 13.82
C LEU A 52 1.26 3.56 14.21
N MET A 53 1.73 2.59 13.41
CA MET A 53 1.62 1.17 13.76
C MET A 53 2.50 0.85 14.97
N SER A 54 3.69 1.42 15.06
CA SER A 54 4.57 1.28 16.24
C SER A 54 3.91 1.81 17.51
N GLU A 55 3.30 3.00 17.45
CA GLU A 55 2.52 3.56 18.56
C GLU A 55 1.36 2.65 18.96
N LEU A 56 0.64 2.08 17.97
CA LEU A 56 -0.44 1.13 18.23
C LEU A 56 0.06 -0.12 18.93
N LEU A 57 1.16 -0.73 18.48
CA LEU A 57 1.75 -1.91 19.11
C LEU A 57 2.25 -1.62 20.53
N VAL A 58 2.82 -0.44 20.75
CA VAL A 58 3.23 0.02 22.09
C VAL A 58 2.00 0.19 23.00
N SER A 59 0.90 0.73 22.51
CA SER A 59 -0.35 0.84 23.27
C SER A 59 -0.94 -0.52 23.67
N LEU A 60 -0.68 -1.56 22.86
CA LEU A 60 -1.05 -2.94 23.17
C LEU A 60 -0.12 -3.58 24.24
N GLY A 61 1.02 -2.97 24.56
CA GLY A 61 1.98 -3.47 25.54
C GLY A 61 3.27 -4.06 24.97
N MET A 62 3.53 -3.90 23.68
CA MET A 62 4.80 -4.27 23.05
C MET A 62 5.86 -3.19 23.24
N THR A 63 7.12 -3.56 23.00
CA THR A 63 8.21 -2.61 22.84
C THR A 63 8.63 -2.57 21.39
N VAL A 64 8.70 -1.39 20.79
CA VAL A 64 9.21 -1.17 19.43
C VAL A 64 10.44 -0.28 19.51
N ARG A 65 11.55 -0.71 18.94
CA ARG A 65 12.79 0.04 18.84
C ARG A 65 13.23 0.14 17.40
N GLU A 66 13.53 1.33 16.97
CA GLU A 66 14.28 1.55 15.75
C GLU A 66 15.75 1.22 16.04
N ASN A 67 16.34 0.32 15.27
CA ASN A 67 17.77 0.06 15.33
C ASN A 67 18.47 0.94 14.29
N ASP A 68 19.18 0.37 13.35
CA ASP A 68 19.77 1.11 12.24
C ASP A 68 18.69 1.54 11.23
N THR A 69 19.08 2.28 10.20
CA THR A 69 18.21 2.67 9.09
C THR A 69 17.40 1.49 8.55
N ASN A 70 16.08 1.68 8.46
CA ASN A 70 15.12 0.74 7.88
C ASN A 70 15.02 -0.62 8.60
N SER A 71 15.26 -0.67 9.92
CA SER A 71 15.04 -1.88 10.72
C SER A 71 14.35 -1.60 12.05
N LEU A 72 13.46 -2.54 12.45
CA LEU A 72 12.73 -2.50 13.71
C LEU A 72 12.97 -3.75 14.53
N GLU A 73 13.18 -3.57 15.82
CA GLU A 73 13.09 -4.61 16.84
C GLU A 73 11.76 -4.49 17.56
N ILE A 74 10.92 -5.54 17.48
CA ILE A 74 9.61 -5.58 18.13
C ILE A 74 9.61 -6.69 19.16
N THR A 75 9.45 -6.35 20.43
CA THR A 75 9.36 -7.32 21.51
C THR A 75 7.93 -7.43 22.04
N ASN A 76 7.36 -8.64 21.93
CA ASN A 76 6.08 -8.99 22.50
C ASN A 76 6.31 -9.73 23.83
N PRO A 77 5.88 -9.19 25.00
CA PRO A 77 6.06 -9.81 26.31
C PRO A 77 5.08 -10.97 26.60
N GLY A 78 4.17 -11.30 25.68
CA GLY A 78 3.23 -12.42 25.80
C GLY A 78 1.87 -12.06 26.41
N ASN A 79 1.76 -10.95 27.10
CA ASN A 79 0.54 -10.50 27.81
C ASN A 79 0.10 -9.11 27.31
N LEU A 80 -0.48 -9.04 26.12
CA LEU A 80 -0.93 -7.80 25.53
C LEU A 80 -2.32 -7.36 26.02
N THR A 81 -2.54 -6.06 25.99
CA THR A 81 -3.89 -5.48 26.08
C THR A 81 -4.61 -5.73 24.76
N ALA A 82 -5.82 -6.32 24.80
CA ALA A 82 -6.58 -6.62 23.60
C ALA A 82 -7.50 -5.45 23.18
N GLU A 83 -7.07 -4.21 23.40
CA GLU A 83 -7.83 -2.99 23.06
C GLU A 83 -6.93 -2.01 22.31
N ALA A 84 -7.33 -1.72 21.06
CA ALA A 84 -6.69 -0.75 20.19
C ALA A 84 -7.42 0.61 20.31
N PRO A 85 -6.75 1.68 20.81
CA PRO A 85 -7.41 2.94 21.17
C PRO A 85 -7.89 3.72 19.93
N TYR A 86 -9.02 4.42 20.08
CA TYR A 86 -9.68 5.18 19.03
C TYR A 86 -8.73 6.18 18.34
N GLU A 87 -7.96 6.95 19.12
CA GLU A 87 -7.11 8.03 18.63
C GLU A 87 -5.98 7.56 17.69
N LEU A 88 -5.60 6.28 17.76
CA LEU A 88 -4.60 5.69 16.87
C LEU A 88 -5.28 5.01 15.67
N VAL A 89 -6.40 4.30 15.91
CA VAL A 89 -7.07 3.52 14.86
C VAL A 89 -7.74 4.42 13.82
N GLU A 90 -8.30 5.57 14.23
CA GLU A 90 -8.94 6.53 13.31
C GLU A 90 -7.96 7.14 12.29
N LYS A 91 -6.65 7.21 12.62
CA LYS A 91 -5.63 7.82 11.76
C LYS A 91 -5.18 6.91 10.61
N MET A 92 -5.31 5.60 10.77
CA MET A 92 -4.76 4.64 9.83
C MET A 92 -5.68 3.44 9.60
N ARG A 93 -6.13 3.23 8.36
CA ARG A 93 -7.00 2.11 7.98
C ARG A 93 -6.42 0.73 8.35
N ALA A 94 -5.09 0.57 8.19
CA ALA A 94 -4.41 -0.69 8.44
C ALA A 94 -4.50 -1.15 9.91
N SER A 95 -4.86 -0.29 10.84
CA SER A 95 -5.03 -0.62 12.26
C SER A 95 -6.02 -1.76 12.52
N ILE A 96 -7.02 -1.97 11.63
CA ILE A 96 -8.00 -3.06 11.74
C ILE A 96 -7.35 -4.45 11.69
N VAL A 97 -6.15 -4.59 11.14
CA VAL A 97 -5.50 -5.89 10.97
C VAL A 97 -4.98 -6.50 12.28
N VAL A 98 -4.96 -5.74 13.38
CA VAL A 98 -4.67 -6.31 14.72
C VAL A 98 -5.84 -7.13 15.27
N LEU A 99 -7.04 -7.02 14.69
CA LEU A 99 -8.26 -7.70 15.16
C LEU A 99 -8.09 -9.22 15.13
N GLY A 100 -7.64 -9.79 13.99
CA GLY A 100 -7.43 -11.24 13.84
C GLY A 100 -6.40 -11.81 14.82
N PRO A 101 -5.17 -11.25 14.86
CA PRO A 101 -4.14 -11.68 15.81
C PRO A 101 -4.58 -11.62 17.29
N LEU A 102 -5.25 -10.52 17.71
CA LEU A 102 -5.72 -10.39 19.09
C LEU A 102 -6.80 -11.43 19.43
N LEU A 103 -7.75 -11.69 18.53
CA LEU A 103 -8.76 -12.74 18.70
C LEU A 103 -8.10 -14.12 18.79
N ALA A 104 -7.18 -14.42 17.89
CA ALA A 104 -6.51 -15.73 17.86
C ALA A 104 -5.70 -16.00 19.13
N ARG A 105 -5.05 -14.98 19.67
CA ARG A 105 -4.14 -15.12 20.80
C ARG A 105 -4.83 -15.00 22.17
N TYR A 106 -5.82 -14.08 22.28
CA TYR A 106 -6.42 -13.69 23.57
C TYR A 106 -7.93 -14.00 23.68
N GLY A 107 -8.55 -14.52 22.60
CA GLY A 107 -9.99 -14.81 22.56
C GLY A 107 -10.88 -13.57 22.63
N LYS A 108 -10.30 -12.38 22.64
CA LYS A 108 -11.00 -11.08 22.67
C LYS A 108 -10.20 -10.03 21.95
N ALA A 109 -10.89 -9.06 21.35
CA ALA A 109 -10.28 -7.86 20.77
C ALA A 109 -11.30 -6.72 20.75
N ARG A 110 -10.88 -5.53 21.15
CA ARG A 110 -11.65 -4.30 21.04
C ARG A 110 -10.87 -3.33 20.16
N VAL A 111 -11.41 -3.05 18.98
CA VAL A 111 -10.74 -2.21 17.97
C VAL A 111 -11.71 -1.13 17.52
N ALA A 112 -11.28 0.13 17.51
CA ALA A 112 -12.11 1.21 16.99
C ALA A 112 -12.38 1.03 15.49
N LEU A 113 -13.44 1.67 14.98
CA LEU A 113 -13.72 1.70 13.54
C LEU A 113 -12.58 2.45 12.84
N PRO A 114 -11.93 1.84 11.82
CA PRO A 114 -10.74 2.40 11.23
C PRO A 114 -11.05 3.59 10.32
N GLY A 115 -10.25 4.65 10.43
CA GLY A 115 -10.24 5.80 9.54
C GLY A 115 -9.28 5.66 8.36
N GLY A 116 -8.47 6.68 8.09
CA GLY A 116 -7.48 6.75 7.01
C GLY A 116 -7.94 7.55 5.80
N ASP A 117 -7.29 7.38 4.65
CA ASP A 117 -7.56 8.16 3.44
C ASP A 117 -9.03 8.09 3.00
N ASP A 118 -9.59 9.27 2.69
CA ASP A 118 -10.98 9.44 2.28
C ASP A 118 -11.12 9.40 0.75
N PHE A 119 -11.20 8.20 0.20
CA PHE A 119 -11.53 7.99 -1.22
C PHE A 119 -12.75 7.08 -1.43
N GLY A 120 -13.69 7.15 -0.50
CA GLY A 120 -14.97 6.45 -0.54
C GLY A 120 -15.11 5.32 0.47
N PRO A 121 -16.28 4.68 0.50
CA PRO A 121 -16.58 3.61 1.45
C PRO A 121 -15.60 2.43 1.33
N ARG A 122 -15.04 2.02 2.44
CA ARG A 122 -14.20 0.83 2.57
C ARG A 122 -14.71 -0.01 3.74
N PRO A 123 -15.82 -0.76 3.54
CA PRO A 123 -16.40 -1.54 4.61
C PRO A 123 -15.43 -2.60 5.13
N ILE A 124 -15.64 -3.03 6.38
CA ILE A 124 -14.83 -4.07 7.03
C ILE A 124 -15.65 -5.37 7.21
N ASP A 125 -16.79 -5.45 6.57
CA ASP A 125 -17.74 -6.56 6.66
C ASP A 125 -17.10 -7.91 6.31
N MET A 126 -16.25 -7.97 5.27
CA MET A 126 -15.54 -9.20 4.90
C MET A 126 -14.53 -9.64 5.98
N HIS A 127 -13.90 -8.68 6.71
CA HIS A 127 -13.06 -9.03 7.86
C HIS A 127 -13.90 -9.70 8.94
N LEU A 128 -15.04 -9.08 9.33
CA LEU A 128 -15.89 -9.59 10.40
C LEU A 128 -16.51 -10.92 10.02
N ARG A 129 -17.12 -11.05 8.84
CA ARG A 129 -17.71 -12.32 8.34
C ARG A 129 -16.69 -13.45 8.31
N GLY A 130 -15.47 -13.20 7.83
CA GLY A 130 -14.43 -14.22 7.80
C GLY A 130 -14.02 -14.69 9.19
N LEU A 131 -13.90 -13.77 10.15
CA LEU A 131 -13.60 -14.09 11.54
C LEU A 131 -14.80 -14.76 12.27
N GLU A 132 -16.04 -14.38 11.92
CA GLU A 132 -17.25 -15.07 12.40
C GLU A 132 -17.32 -16.52 11.93
N MET A 133 -16.90 -16.80 10.69
CA MET A 133 -16.81 -18.17 10.18
C MET A 133 -15.77 -19.00 10.92
N LEU A 134 -14.74 -18.37 11.51
CA LEU A 134 -13.80 -19.02 12.42
C LEU A 134 -14.36 -19.16 13.87
N GLY A 135 -15.55 -18.62 14.16
CA GLY A 135 -16.23 -18.74 15.45
C GLY A 135 -16.15 -17.51 16.35
N ALA A 136 -15.63 -16.39 15.87
CA ALA A 136 -15.72 -15.13 16.60
C ALA A 136 -17.14 -14.58 16.61
N LYS A 137 -17.48 -13.77 17.62
CA LYS A 137 -18.73 -13.01 17.72
C LYS A 137 -18.41 -11.55 17.89
N PHE A 138 -19.15 -10.68 17.23
CA PHE A 138 -18.93 -9.24 17.24
C PHE A 138 -20.14 -8.47 17.74
N ALA A 139 -19.85 -7.39 18.48
CA ALA A 139 -20.78 -6.31 18.77
C ALA A 139 -20.14 -4.98 18.35
N SER A 140 -20.97 -4.03 17.93
CA SER A 140 -20.48 -2.68 17.57
C SER A 140 -21.15 -1.68 18.50
N GLU A 141 -20.36 -1.05 19.38
CA GLU A 141 -20.85 -0.09 20.34
C GLU A 141 -19.85 1.09 20.48
N HIS A 142 -20.37 2.30 20.56
CA HIS A 142 -19.59 3.52 20.82
C HIS A 142 -18.42 3.72 19.83
N GLY A 143 -18.54 3.31 18.56
CA GLY A 143 -17.49 3.44 17.56
C GLY A 143 -16.40 2.37 17.65
N TYR A 144 -16.58 1.35 18.46
CA TYR A 144 -15.71 0.17 18.58
C TYR A 144 -16.37 -1.09 18.05
N ILE A 145 -15.52 -2.02 17.64
CA ILE A 145 -15.85 -3.40 17.34
C ILE A 145 -15.32 -4.23 18.51
N ASP A 146 -16.23 -4.83 19.26
CA ASP A 146 -15.91 -5.76 20.34
C ASP A 146 -16.07 -7.19 19.82
N GLY A 147 -14.95 -7.89 19.65
CA GLY A 147 -14.87 -9.27 19.22
C GLY A 147 -14.52 -10.21 20.35
N HIS A 148 -15.16 -11.39 20.40
CA HIS A 148 -14.80 -12.44 21.36
C HIS A 148 -15.03 -13.85 20.79
N CYS A 149 -14.24 -14.81 21.24
CA CYS A 149 -14.37 -16.23 20.97
C CYS A 149 -13.79 -17.03 22.14
N GLU A 150 -14.27 -18.25 22.36
CA GLU A 150 -13.60 -19.18 23.27
C GLU A 150 -12.31 -19.70 22.61
N ARG A 151 -12.42 -20.15 21.37
CA ARG A 151 -11.33 -20.58 20.51
C ARG A 151 -11.75 -20.50 19.05
N LEU A 152 -10.87 -20.02 18.19
CA LEU A 152 -11.12 -20.04 16.76
C LEU A 152 -10.99 -21.47 16.21
N ARG A 153 -11.80 -21.79 15.20
CA ARG A 153 -11.82 -23.10 14.55
C ARG A 153 -11.71 -22.95 13.05
N GLY A 154 -10.91 -23.79 12.44
CA GLY A 154 -10.73 -23.84 10.99
C GLY A 154 -12.07 -23.99 10.26
N SER A 155 -12.21 -23.28 9.15
CA SER A 155 -13.42 -23.26 8.34
C SER A 155 -13.11 -22.99 6.89
N ARG A 156 -14.03 -23.33 5.99
CA ARG A 156 -13.98 -22.91 4.59
C ARG A 156 -14.63 -21.54 4.44
N ILE A 157 -13.86 -20.56 4.01
CA ILE A 157 -14.25 -19.16 3.88
C ILE A 157 -14.16 -18.76 2.41
N VAL A 158 -15.27 -18.33 1.82
CA VAL A 158 -15.31 -17.82 0.45
C VAL A 158 -15.49 -16.31 0.52
N LEU A 159 -14.51 -15.55 0.04
CA LEU A 159 -14.61 -14.09 -0.03
C LEU A 159 -15.42 -13.68 -1.25
N GLU A 160 -16.39 -12.78 -1.08
CA GLU A 160 -17.20 -12.24 -2.19
C GLU A 160 -16.34 -11.42 -3.17
N PHE A 161 -15.27 -10.84 -2.65
CA PHE A 161 -14.26 -10.09 -3.40
C PHE A 161 -12.88 -10.41 -2.83
N PRO A 162 -11.79 -10.47 -3.66
CA PRO A 162 -10.44 -10.75 -3.16
C PRO A 162 -9.88 -9.55 -2.39
N SER A 163 -10.40 -9.33 -1.19
CA SER A 163 -10.01 -8.26 -0.30
C SER A 163 -8.67 -8.55 0.35
N VAL A 164 -7.67 -7.68 0.12
CA VAL A 164 -6.33 -7.79 0.71
C VAL A 164 -6.42 -7.82 2.23
N GLY A 165 -7.04 -6.79 2.83
CA GLY A 165 -7.11 -6.68 4.29
C GLY A 165 -7.89 -7.81 4.95
N ALA A 166 -8.99 -8.29 4.35
CA ALA A 166 -9.74 -9.42 4.89
C ALA A 166 -8.91 -10.72 4.81
N THR A 167 -8.25 -10.98 3.67
CA THR A 167 -7.37 -12.14 3.50
C THR A 167 -6.27 -12.15 4.56
N GLU A 168 -5.58 -11.02 4.78
CA GLU A 168 -4.52 -10.88 5.78
C GLU A 168 -5.03 -11.11 7.20
N ASN A 169 -6.14 -10.49 7.55
CA ASN A 169 -6.71 -10.56 8.90
C ASN A 169 -7.19 -11.99 9.24
N ILE A 170 -7.89 -12.64 8.29
CA ILE A 170 -8.35 -14.02 8.42
C ILE A 170 -7.15 -14.98 8.48
N MET A 171 -6.12 -14.77 7.63
CA MET A 171 -4.92 -15.60 7.62
C MET A 171 -4.19 -15.54 8.97
N MET A 172 -3.99 -14.34 9.53
CA MET A 172 -3.37 -14.16 10.83
C MET A 172 -4.21 -14.78 11.98
N ALA A 173 -5.53 -14.77 11.87
CA ALA A 173 -6.39 -15.42 12.85
C ALA A 173 -6.33 -16.96 12.73
N ALA A 174 -6.31 -17.48 11.51
CA ALA A 174 -6.38 -18.90 11.22
C ALA A 174 -5.15 -19.71 11.63
N VAL A 175 -3.96 -19.09 11.69
CA VAL A 175 -2.71 -19.80 12.04
C VAL A 175 -2.71 -20.39 13.46
N LEU A 176 -3.57 -19.88 14.36
CA LEU A 176 -3.72 -20.42 15.72
C LEU A 176 -5.12 -21.03 15.93
N ALA A 177 -5.95 -21.17 14.89
CA ALA A 177 -7.26 -21.81 14.98
C ALA A 177 -7.15 -23.35 15.05
N ASP A 178 -8.12 -24.02 15.66
CA ASP A 178 -8.16 -25.48 15.66
C ASP A 178 -8.54 -26.03 14.28
N GLY A 179 -7.70 -26.86 13.69
CA GLY A 179 -7.95 -27.54 12.43
C GLY A 179 -7.58 -26.70 11.20
N THR A 180 -8.15 -27.05 10.06
CA THR A 180 -7.80 -26.49 8.75
C THR A 180 -8.73 -25.32 8.36
N THR A 181 -8.15 -24.21 7.92
CA THR A 181 -8.89 -23.10 7.28
C THR A 181 -8.55 -23.07 5.80
N ILE A 182 -9.61 -22.91 4.97
CA ILE A 182 -9.45 -22.70 3.52
C ILE A 182 -10.07 -21.36 3.17
N ILE A 183 -9.25 -20.44 2.65
CA ILE A 183 -9.72 -19.14 2.14
C ILE A 183 -9.79 -19.25 0.62
N GLU A 184 -10.98 -19.16 0.05
CA GLU A 184 -11.22 -19.13 -1.39
C GLU A 184 -11.51 -17.71 -1.87
N ASN A 185 -11.20 -17.43 -3.12
CA ASN A 185 -11.19 -16.10 -3.70
C ASN A 185 -10.33 -15.12 -2.87
N ALA A 186 -9.21 -15.63 -2.33
CA ALA A 186 -8.25 -14.85 -1.57
C ALA A 186 -7.55 -13.80 -2.46
N ALA A 187 -7.09 -12.73 -1.85
CA ALA A 187 -6.21 -11.77 -2.47
C ALA A 187 -4.85 -12.42 -2.82
N ARG A 188 -4.23 -11.97 -3.91
CA ARG A 188 -3.01 -12.60 -4.47
C ARG A 188 -1.82 -11.67 -4.53
N GLU A 189 -1.95 -10.47 -3.98
CA GLU A 189 -0.91 -9.45 -3.95
C GLU A 189 0.40 -10.02 -3.35
N PRO A 190 1.56 -9.55 -3.81
CA PRO A 190 2.87 -9.97 -3.27
C PRO A 190 2.98 -9.83 -1.75
N GLU A 191 2.30 -8.85 -1.17
CA GLU A 191 2.25 -8.59 0.26
C GLU A 191 1.54 -9.73 1.03
N ILE A 192 0.59 -10.45 0.38
CA ILE A 192 -0.04 -11.67 0.94
C ILE A 192 0.97 -12.81 1.02
N ALA A 193 1.77 -12.98 -0.03
CA ALA A 193 2.81 -14.00 -0.06
C ALA A 193 3.93 -13.70 0.97
N ASP A 194 4.28 -12.43 1.14
CA ASP A 194 5.25 -11.98 2.13
C ASP A 194 4.78 -12.23 3.56
N LEU A 195 3.52 -11.87 3.88
CA LEU A 195 2.92 -12.19 5.18
C LEU A 195 2.88 -13.71 5.43
N ALA A 196 2.50 -14.52 4.45
CA ALA A 196 2.51 -15.98 4.58
C ALA A 196 3.91 -16.52 4.80
N SER A 197 4.93 -15.97 4.13
CA SER A 197 6.34 -16.33 4.35
C SER A 197 6.77 -16.01 5.79
N PHE A 198 6.42 -14.84 6.30
CA PHE A 198 6.69 -14.45 7.68
C PHE A 198 6.01 -15.41 8.67
N LEU A 199 4.71 -15.69 8.51
CA LEU A 199 3.96 -16.60 9.38
C LEU A 199 4.55 -18.03 9.34
N ASN A 200 4.93 -18.53 8.17
CA ASN A 200 5.58 -19.85 8.04
C ASN A 200 6.93 -19.90 8.74
N ARG A 201 7.71 -18.82 8.71
CA ARG A 201 8.96 -18.71 9.49
C ARG A 201 8.69 -18.72 10.99
N MET A 202 7.57 -18.16 11.45
CA MET A 202 7.13 -18.21 12.84
C MET A 202 6.72 -19.63 13.27
N GLY A 203 6.57 -20.59 12.34
CA GLY A 203 6.16 -21.97 12.59
C GLY A 203 4.72 -22.28 12.19
N ALA A 204 4.03 -21.37 11.48
CA ALA A 204 2.73 -21.65 10.89
C ALA A 204 2.83 -22.59 9.67
N SER A 205 1.66 -23.07 9.21
CA SER A 205 1.53 -23.85 7.98
C SER A 205 0.52 -23.18 7.06
N VAL A 206 1.03 -22.27 6.21
CA VAL A 206 0.24 -21.50 5.22
C VAL A 206 0.68 -21.90 3.82
N LEU A 207 -0.21 -22.44 3.02
CA LEU A 207 0.02 -22.89 1.65
C LEU A 207 -0.88 -22.14 0.67
N GLY A 208 -0.42 -21.94 -0.56
CA GLY A 208 -1.20 -21.34 -1.64
C GLY A 208 -1.27 -19.80 -1.63
N ALA A 209 -0.53 -19.11 -0.74
CA ALA A 209 -0.44 -17.65 -0.79
C ALA A 209 0.07 -17.18 -2.17
N GLY A 210 -0.53 -16.10 -2.70
CA GLY A 210 -0.31 -15.66 -4.08
C GLY A 210 -1.22 -16.34 -5.12
N THR A 211 -2.03 -17.31 -4.70
CA THR A 211 -3.10 -17.90 -5.52
C THR A 211 -4.48 -17.50 -4.98
N SER A 212 -5.54 -17.90 -5.68
CA SER A 212 -6.92 -17.62 -5.23
C SER A 212 -7.38 -18.50 -4.06
N THR A 213 -6.59 -19.49 -3.65
CA THR A 213 -6.94 -20.40 -2.56
C THR A 213 -5.77 -20.54 -1.61
N ILE A 214 -5.99 -20.21 -0.34
CA ILE A 214 -5.01 -20.33 0.74
C ILE A 214 -5.50 -21.40 1.70
N VAL A 215 -4.63 -22.35 2.03
CA VAL A 215 -4.89 -23.41 3.01
C VAL A 215 -4.00 -23.20 4.21
N ILE A 216 -4.58 -23.18 5.40
CA ILE A 216 -3.88 -22.91 6.66
C ILE A 216 -4.20 -24.02 7.64
N GLU A 217 -3.17 -24.73 8.09
CA GLU A 217 -3.28 -25.66 9.21
C GLU A 217 -2.94 -24.90 10.50
N GLY A 218 -3.90 -24.85 11.42
CA GLY A 218 -3.67 -24.20 12.70
C GLY A 218 -2.65 -24.92 13.55
N VAL A 219 -1.80 -24.14 14.25
CA VAL A 219 -0.76 -24.65 15.13
C VAL A 219 -0.97 -24.21 16.58
N GLU A 220 -0.42 -24.94 17.54
CA GLU A 220 -0.57 -24.61 18.96
C GLU A 220 0.25 -23.40 19.38
N LYS A 221 1.41 -23.18 18.74
CA LYS A 221 2.37 -22.14 19.12
C LYS A 221 3.16 -21.64 17.93
N LEU A 222 3.41 -20.34 17.94
CA LEU A 222 4.30 -19.63 17.03
C LEU A 222 5.50 -19.07 17.79
N GLY A 223 6.60 -18.78 17.11
CA GLY A 223 7.82 -18.18 17.65
C GLY A 223 8.20 -16.88 16.97
N ALA A 224 8.99 -16.06 17.64
CA ALA A 224 9.56 -14.86 17.06
C ALA A 224 10.66 -15.21 16.03
N VAL A 225 10.78 -14.37 14.99
CA VAL A 225 11.69 -14.59 13.86
C VAL A 225 12.25 -13.27 13.33
N GLU A 226 13.27 -13.38 12.48
CA GLU A 226 13.75 -12.28 11.65
C GLU A 226 13.06 -12.33 10.28
N HIS A 227 12.81 -11.15 9.68
CA HIS A 227 12.22 -11.08 8.35
C HIS A 227 12.60 -9.79 7.64
N ALA A 228 12.87 -9.87 6.35
CA ALA A 228 13.05 -8.70 5.49
C ALA A 228 11.76 -8.48 4.68
N VAL A 229 11.18 -7.29 4.82
CA VAL A 229 9.98 -6.89 4.09
C VAL A 229 10.29 -6.79 2.59
N VAL A 230 9.38 -7.28 1.73
CA VAL A 230 9.54 -7.17 0.28
C VAL A 230 9.58 -5.71 -0.17
N PRO A 231 10.30 -5.38 -1.28
CA PRO A 231 10.34 -4.02 -1.81
C PRO A 231 8.96 -3.51 -2.23
N ASP A 232 8.73 -2.19 -2.09
CA ASP A 232 7.44 -1.56 -2.41
C ASP A 232 7.26 -1.36 -3.92
N ARG A 233 6.43 -2.21 -4.52
CA ARG A 233 6.06 -2.11 -5.93
C ARG A 233 5.31 -0.81 -6.27
N ILE A 234 4.66 -0.16 -5.29
CA ILE A 234 3.94 1.09 -5.53
C ILE A 234 4.92 2.27 -5.53
N GLU A 235 5.92 2.25 -4.68
CA GLU A 235 7.03 3.21 -4.72
C GLU A 235 7.79 3.09 -6.04
N ALA A 236 8.14 1.88 -6.46
CA ALA A 236 8.79 1.63 -7.75
C ALA A 236 7.94 2.17 -8.93
N ALA A 237 6.62 1.96 -8.91
CA ALA A 237 5.70 2.49 -9.92
C ALA A 237 5.68 4.02 -9.95
N THR A 238 5.87 4.69 -8.82
CA THR A 238 5.91 6.16 -8.73
C THR A 238 7.12 6.72 -9.49
N TYR A 239 8.33 6.18 -9.25
CA TYR A 239 9.53 6.61 -9.96
C TYR A 239 9.51 6.22 -11.44
N LEU A 240 8.98 5.04 -11.77
CA LEU A 240 8.71 4.64 -13.15
C LEU A 240 7.84 5.67 -13.87
N ALA A 241 6.75 6.11 -13.24
CA ALA A 241 5.85 7.11 -13.81
C ALA A 241 6.49 8.51 -13.87
N ALA A 242 7.36 8.87 -12.92
CA ALA A 242 8.13 10.10 -12.95
C ALA A 242 8.99 10.17 -14.22
N VAL A 243 9.73 9.09 -14.54
CA VAL A 243 10.48 8.96 -15.79
C VAL A 243 9.56 9.01 -17.01
N GLY A 244 8.39 8.36 -16.95
CA GLY A 244 7.40 8.41 -18.03
C GLY A 244 6.97 9.84 -18.37
N ILE A 245 6.84 10.71 -17.37
CA ILE A 245 6.39 12.10 -17.51
C ILE A 245 7.54 13.04 -17.90
N ALA A 246 8.66 12.97 -17.17
CA ALA A 246 9.80 13.87 -17.35
C ALA A 246 10.75 13.44 -18.49
N GLY A 247 10.72 12.16 -18.87
CA GLY A 247 11.71 11.51 -19.72
C GLY A 247 12.94 11.11 -18.90
N GLY A 248 13.87 10.42 -19.54
CA GLY A 248 15.14 10.02 -18.93
C GLY A 248 15.32 8.53 -18.78
N GLU A 249 16.26 8.16 -17.89
CA GLU A 249 16.70 6.79 -17.70
C GLU A 249 17.17 6.59 -16.26
N ILE A 250 16.56 5.66 -15.54
CA ILE A 250 16.89 5.37 -14.13
C ILE A 250 16.96 3.86 -13.87
N ASN A 251 17.69 3.48 -12.82
CA ASN A 251 17.62 2.14 -12.24
C ASN A 251 16.83 2.18 -10.92
N LEU A 252 15.85 1.30 -10.80
CA LEU A 252 15.09 1.07 -9.57
C LEU A 252 15.71 -0.14 -8.85
N ILE A 253 16.66 0.14 -7.96
CA ILE A 253 17.44 -0.89 -7.26
C ILE A 253 16.52 -1.62 -6.26
N GLY A 254 16.56 -2.95 -6.28
CA GLY A 254 15.73 -3.79 -5.42
C GLY A 254 14.28 -3.96 -5.89
N ALA A 255 13.82 -3.20 -6.90
CA ALA A 255 12.48 -3.39 -7.44
C ALA A 255 12.27 -4.82 -7.95
N ARG A 256 11.06 -5.35 -7.76
CA ARG A 256 10.66 -6.70 -8.17
C ARG A 256 9.72 -6.62 -9.38
N PRO A 257 10.24 -6.82 -10.61
CA PRO A 257 9.43 -6.78 -11.82
C PRO A 257 8.26 -7.76 -11.81
N ASP A 258 8.48 -8.96 -11.26
CA ASP A 258 7.47 -10.01 -11.09
C ASP A 258 6.29 -9.62 -10.16
N HIS A 259 6.46 -8.55 -9.36
CA HIS A 259 5.37 -7.97 -8.56
C HIS A 259 4.54 -6.93 -9.33
N MET A 260 4.94 -6.56 -10.56
CA MET A 260 4.32 -5.46 -11.32
C MET A 260 4.25 -5.72 -12.82
N ASP A 261 4.18 -6.99 -13.25
CA ASP A 261 4.18 -7.41 -14.66
C ASP A 261 3.16 -6.66 -15.51
N MET A 262 1.88 -6.58 -15.07
CA MET A 262 0.83 -5.91 -15.82
C MET A 262 1.09 -4.40 -15.96
N LEU A 263 1.68 -3.76 -14.94
CA LEU A 263 2.08 -2.36 -15.03
C LEU A 263 3.21 -2.19 -16.06
N CYS A 264 4.25 -3.03 -15.99
CA CYS A 264 5.38 -3.00 -16.92
C CYS A 264 4.90 -3.18 -18.36
N GLN A 265 3.96 -4.12 -18.60
CA GLN A 265 3.36 -4.30 -19.92
C GLN A 265 2.63 -3.03 -20.38
N LYS A 266 1.78 -2.43 -19.52
CA LYS A 266 0.98 -1.26 -19.89
C LYS A 266 1.83 -0.03 -20.20
N VAL A 267 2.84 0.26 -19.40
CA VAL A 267 3.74 1.40 -19.69
C VAL A 267 4.64 1.12 -20.89
N GLY A 268 4.95 -0.16 -21.18
CA GLY A 268 5.56 -0.58 -22.44
C GLY A 268 4.69 -0.26 -23.67
N GLU A 269 3.36 -0.52 -23.59
CA GLU A 269 2.39 -0.12 -24.63
C GLU A 269 2.36 1.41 -24.82
N MET A 270 2.58 2.20 -23.74
CA MET A 270 2.72 3.66 -23.81
C MET A 270 4.01 4.12 -24.46
N GLY A 271 5.00 3.24 -24.67
CA GLY A 271 6.26 3.52 -25.35
C GLY A 271 7.49 3.63 -24.42
N MET A 272 7.36 3.28 -23.15
CA MET A 272 8.52 3.14 -22.25
C MET A 272 9.33 1.87 -22.58
N ARG A 273 10.60 1.90 -22.25
CA ARG A 273 11.48 0.73 -22.30
C ARG A 273 11.82 0.30 -20.89
N ILE A 274 11.64 -0.99 -20.61
CA ILE A 274 11.83 -1.57 -19.30
C ILE A 274 12.63 -2.85 -19.47
N SER A 275 13.64 -3.03 -18.63
CA SER A 275 14.45 -4.26 -18.58
C SER A 275 14.71 -4.64 -17.14
N ALA A 276 14.38 -5.90 -16.81
CA ALA A 276 14.71 -6.48 -15.52
C ALA A 276 16.14 -6.99 -15.53
N ASP A 277 16.84 -6.83 -14.41
CA ASP A 277 18.16 -7.43 -14.16
C ASP A 277 18.23 -8.03 -12.74
N SER A 278 19.39 -8.50 -12.33
CA SER A 278 19.61 -9.07 -10.99
C SER A 278 19.49 -8.07 -9.86
N ASN A 279 19.57 -6.76 -10.15
CA ASN A 279 19.60 -5.69 -9.15
C ASN A 279 18.25 -4.96 -9.04
N GLY A 280 17.35 -5.17 -10.00
CA GLY A 280 16.04 -4.51 -10.01
C GLY A 280 15.47 -4.27 -11.39
N LEU A 281 15.10 -3.03 -11.69
CA LEU A 281 14.41 -2.65 -12.90
C LEU A 281 15.05 -1.41 -13.53
N TRP A 282 15.61 -1.55 -14.72
CA TRP A 282 16.00 -0.43 -15.54
C TRP A 282 14.78 0.10 -16.31
N VAL A 283 14.61 1.42 -16.32
CA VAL A 283 13.46 2.12 -16.91
C VAL A 283 13.94 3.30 -17.75
N MET A 284 13.42 3.43 -18.97
CA MET A 284 13.71 4.56 -19.85
C MET A 284 12.45 5.04 -20.57
N ALA A 285 12.26 6.34 -20.66
CA ALA A 285 11.22 6.96 -21.47
C ALA A 285 11.75 8.15 -22.27
N ASN A 286 11.23 8.27 -23.50
CA ASN A 286 11.29 9.54 -24.26
C ASN A 286 10.09 10.40 -23.81
N LYS A 287 10.16 11.72 -24.05
CA LYS A 287 9.10 12.67 -23.65
C LYS A 287 7.71 12.45 -24.29
N SER A 288 7.60 11.61 -25.32
CA SER A 288 6.36 11.35 -26.04
C SER A 288 5.85 9.94 -25.71
N LEU A 289 4.86 9.86 -24.86
CA LEU A 289 4.12 8.64 -24.57
C LEU A 289 2.81 8.59 -25.39
N LYS A 290 2.33 7.38 -25.67
CA LYS A 290 1.02 7.15 -26.31
C LYS A 290 -0.02 6.85 -25.26
N ALA A 291 -1.22 7.39 -25.43
CA ALA A 291 -2.34 7.06 -24.57
C ALA A 291 -2.79 5.60 -24.77
N VAL A 292 -3.18 4.97 -23.68
CA VAL A 292 -3.72 3.58 -23.65
C VAL A 292 -4.93 3.54 -22.72
N ASP A 293 -5.82 2.57 -22.96
CA ASP A 293 -6.93 2.30 -22.05
C ASP A 293 -6.48 1.44 -20.87
N LEU A 294 -7.02 1.73 -19.69
CA LEU A 294 -6.66 1.07 -18.44
C LEU A 294 -7.93 0.70 -17.65
N ALA A 295 -7.89 -0.43 -16.95
CA ALA A 295 -8.90 -0.81 -15.97
C ALA A 295 -8.22 -1.31 -14.70
N THR A 296 -8.64 -0.80 -13.54
CA THR A 296 -8.17 -1.33 -12.27
C THR A 296 -8.83 -2.67 -11.99
N LEU A 297 -8.04 -3.63 -11.56
CA LEU A 297 -8.46 -5.01 -11.25
C LEU A 297 -7.67 -5.53 -10.05
N PRO A 298 -8.20 -6.52 -9.33
CA PRO A 298 -7.42 -7.26 -8.34
C PRO A 298 -6.13 -7.82 -8.95
N TYR A 299 -5.09 -7.94 -8.14
CA TYR A 299 -3.80 -8.48 -8.57
C TYR A 299 -3.97 -9.86 -9.27
N PRO A 300 -3.26 -10.15 -10.39
CA PRO A 300 -2.15 -9.36 -10.98
C PRO A 300 -2.57 -8.25 -11.95
N GLY A 301 -3.83 -7.83 -11.96
CA GLY A 301 -4.28 -6.69 -12.76
C GLY A 301 -3.66 -5.37 -12.30
N ILE A 302 -4.06 -4.27 -12.97
CA ILE A 302 -3.60 -2.92 -12.59
C ILE A 302 -4.19 -2.55 -11.23
N ALA A 303 -3.31 -2.38 -10.24
CA ALA A 303 -3.73 -1.96 -8.90
C ALA A 303 -4.32 -0.55 -8.92
N THR A 304 -5.36 -0.32 -8.11
CA THR A 304 -5.94 1.01 -7.95
C THR A 304 -4.92 2.04 -7.40
N ASP A 305 -3.86 1.59 -6.73
CA ASP A 305 -2.77 2.44 -6.25
C ASP A 305 -1.87 2.95 -7.38
N TYR A 306 -1.77 2.25 -8.51
CA TYR A 306 -1.07 2.72 -9.71
C TYR A 306 -1.87 3.75 -10.51
N LYS A 307 -3.20 3.75 -10.37
CA LYS A 307 -4.10 4.58 -11.20
C LYS A 307 -3.75 6.06 -11.16
N PRO A 308 -3.48 6.72 -10.02
CA PRO A 308 -3.15 8.14 -10.01
C PRO A 308 -1.92 8.48 -10.87
N PHE A 309 -0.89 7.63 -10.84
CA PHE A 309 0.33 7.79 -11.64
C PHE A 309 0.05 7.62 -13.12
N LEU A 310 -0.71 6.59 -13.48
CA LEU A 310 -1.09 6.32 -14.88
C LEU A 310 -1.98 7.43 -15.45
N VAL A 311 -2.90 8.00 -14.65
CA VAL A 311 -3.71 9.18 -15.04
C VAL A 311 -2.82 10.40 -15.27
N ALA A 312 -1.83 10.64 -14.40
CA ALA A 312 -0.87 11.73 -14.60
C ALA A 312 -0.03 11.55 -15.88
N MET A 313 0.40 10.30 -16.18
CA MET A 313 1.10 9.98 -17.44
C MET A 313 0.19 10.20 -18.65
N LEU A 314 -1.06 9.72 -18.61
CA LEU A 314 -2.04 9.90 -19.69
C LEU A 314 -2.36 11.38 -19.95
N ALA A 315 -2.36 12.20 -18.90
CA ALA A 315 -2.64 13.64 -19.04
C ALA A 315 -1.63 14.38 -19.94
N VAL A 316 -0.44 13.80 -20.15
CA VAL A 316 0.63 14.34 -21.02
C VAL A 316 1.01 13.41 -22.18
N SER A 317 0.21 12.38 -22.45
CA SER A 317 0.43 11.40 -23.52
C SER A 317 -0.26 11.84 -24.83
N GLU A 318 0.24 11.39 -25.97
CA GLU A 318 -0.41 11.63 -27.25
C GLU A 318 -1.68 10.77 -27.40
N GLY A 319 -2.82 11.39 -27.65
CA GLY A 319 -4.09 10.71 -27.89
C GLY A 319 -5.08 10.82 -26.74
N VAL A 320 -5.99 9.85 -26.67
CA VAL A 320 -7.05 9.77 -25.66
C VAL A 320 -7.00 8.39 -25.03
N GLY A 321 -7.02 8.35 -23.69
CA GLY A 321 -7.12 7.11 -22.92
C GLY A 321 -8.35 7.11 -22.02
N ILE A 322 -8.92 5.94 -21.81
CA ILE A 322 -10.04 5.72 -20.89
C ILE A 322 -9.52 4.92 -19.69
N VAL A 323 -9.75 5.44 -18.49
CA VAL A 323 -9.41 4.75 -17.23
C VAL A 323 -10.69 4.36 -16.52
N THR A 324 -10.85 3.05 -16.29
CA THR A 324 -11.99 2.47 -15.57
C THR A 324 -11.57 2.05 -14.17
N GLU A 325 -12.20 2.62 -13.14
CA GLU A 325 -11.97 2.24 -11.75
C GLU A 325 -13.01 1.24 -11.26
N ASN A 326 -12.61 -0.02 -11.13
CA ASN A 326 -13.52 -1.10 -10.74
C ASN A 326 -13.48 -1.44 -9.24
N LEU A 327 -12.51 -0.89 -8.49
CA LEU A 327 -12.28 -1.27 -7.08
C LEU A 327 -12.84 -0.24 -6.10
N PHE A 328 -12.64 1.05 -6.38
CA PHE A 328 -13.09 2.15 -5.51
C PHE A 328 -13.65 3.29 -6.33
N SER A 329 -14.97 3.28 -6.55
CA SER A 329 -15.68 4.23 -7.44
C SER A 329 -15.47 5.70 -7.10
N GLY A 330 -15.21 6.02 -5.83
CA GLY A 330 -14.96 7.42 -5.38
C GLY A 330 -13.53 7.91 -5.54
N ARG A 331 -12.59 7.07 -6.02
CA ARG A 331 -11.16 7.40 -6.04
C ARG A 331 -10.74 8.21 -7.27
N PHE A 332 -11.45 9.35 -7.49
CA PHE A 332 -11.17 10.28 -8.58
C PHE A 332 -10.98 11.74 -8.10
N ARG A 333 -11.01 12.02 -6.79
CA ARG A 333 -10.92 13.39 -6.25
C ARG A 333 -9.67 14.15 -6.70
N TYR A 334 -8.54 13.48 -6.90
CA TYR A 334 -7.30 14.11 -7.37
C TYR A 334 -7.38 14.60 -8.82
N ILE A 335 -8.36 14.17 -9.60
CA ILE A 335 -8.56 14.63 -10.98
C ILE A 335 -8.86 16.13 -11.02
N ASP A 336 -9.60 16.66 -10.05
CA ASP A 336 -9.88 18.09 -9.97
C ASP A 336 -8.58 18.91 -9.81
N GLU A 337 -7.60 18.37 -9.11
CA GLU A 337 -6.29 18.99 -8.97
C GLU A 337 -5.46 18.91 -10.27
N LEU A 338 -5.52 17.81 -11.01
CA LEU A 338 -4.92 17.72 -12.35
C LEU A 338 -5.59 18.65 -13.36
N ILE A 339 -6.93 18.81 -13.30
CA ILE A 339 -7.67 19.79 -14.12
C ILE A 339 -7.22 21.20 -13.76
N ARG A 340 -6.98 21.51 -12.48
CA ARG A 340 -6.41 22.79 -12.03
C ARG A 340 -5.03 23.05 -12.64
N MET A 341 -4.25 21.98 -12.88
CA MET A 341 -2.99 22.04 -13.61
C MET A 341 -3.15 22.03 -15.14
N GLY A 342 -4.37 22.15 -15.66
CA GLY A 342 -4.66 22.25 -17.10
C GLY A 342 -4.82 20.91 -17.82
N ALA A 343 -4.99 19.81 -17.12
CA ALA A 343 -5.29 18.52 -17.74
C ALA A 343 -6.71 18.50 -18.35
N ASP A 344 -6.88 17.90 -19.54
CA ASP A 344 -8.18 17.69 -20.18
C ASP A 344 -8.72 16.30 -19.78
N ILE A 345 -9.46 16.27 -18.68
CA ILE A 345 -10.02 15.05 -18.08
C ILE A 345 -11.51 15.24 -17.82
N ARG A 346 -12.31 14.23 -18.21
CA ARG A 346 -13.74 14.15 -17.89
C ARG A 346 -14.03 12.86 -17.15
N THR A 347 -14.75 12.94 -16.04
CA THR A 347 -15.18 11.79 -15.26
C THR A 347 -16.66 11.53 -15.43
N GLU A 348 -17.04 10.26 -15.62
CA GLU A 348 -18.42 9.81 -15.68
C GLU A 348 -18.55 8.46 -14.97
N GLY A 349 -19.28 8.42 -13.86
CA GLY A 349 -19.40 7.24 -13.03
C GLY A 349 -18.03 6.74 -12.53
N HIS A 350 -17.63 5.57 -12.97
CA HIS A 350 -16.33 4.96 -12.63
C HIS A 350 -15.31 5.03 -13.79
N HIS A 351 -15.57 5.90 -14.77
CA HIS A 351 -14.67 6.12 -15.91
C HIS A 351 -14.08 7.53 -15.87
N ALA A 352 -12.84 7.65 -16.32
CA ALA A 352 -12.22 8.93 -16.66
C ALA A 352 -11.73 8.88 -18.10
N VAL A 353 -12.14 9.85 -18.91
CA VAL A 353 -11.65 10.07 -20.28
C VAL A 353 -10.60 11.14 -20.22
N ILE A 354 -9.37 10.83 -20.63
CA ILE A 354 -8.21 11.69 -20.53
C ILE A 354 -7.69 11.97 -21.92
N ARG A 355 -7.71 13.23 -22.32
CA ARG A 355 -7.06 13.71 -23.53
C ARG A 355 -5.72 14.31 -23.14
N GLY A 356 -4.64 13.76 -23.62
CA GLY A 356 -3.32 14.28 -23.33
C GLY A 356 -3.13 15.69 -23.85
N VAL A 357 -2.45 16.53 -23.06
CA VAL A 357 -2.04 17.90 -23.39
C VAL A 357 -0.53 17.96 -23.55
N GLU A 358 -0.04 18.91 -24.32
CA GLU A 358 1.41 19.06 -24.56
C GLU A 358 2.18 19.35 -23.26
N ASN A 359 1.63 20.27 -22.45
CA ASN A 359 2.20 20.66 -21.17
C ASN A 359 1.08 20.92 -20.16
N LEU A 360 1.33 20.57 -18.91
CA LEU A 360 0.54 21.03 -17.78
C LEU A 360 0.97 22.43 -17.37
N SER A 361 0.19 23.07 -16.51
CA SER A 361 0.43 24.40 -15.96
C SER A 361 0.71 24.31 -14.47
N GLY A 362 1.74 24.96 -13.98
CA GLY A 362 2.02 25.06 -12.55
C GLY A 362 0.88 25.75 -11.81
N ALA A 363 0.45 25.16 -10.71
CA ALA A 363 -0.67 25.67 -9.91
C ALA A 363 -0.50 25.27 -8.42
N PRO A 364 -1.15 25.96 -7.49
CA PRO A 364 -1.31 25.47 -6.13
C PRO A 364 -2.35 24.33 -6.15
N VAL A 365 -1.93 23.14 -5.69
CA VAL A 365 -2.74 21.90 -5.62
C VAL A 365 -2.62 21.27 -4.24
N ARG A 366 -3.53 20.35 -3.90
CA ARG A 366 -3.61 19.74 -2.58
C ARG A 366 -3.48 18.21 -2.67
N ALA A 367 -2.63 17.64 -1.83
CA ALA A 367 -2.58 16.20 -1.64
C ALA A 367 -3.80 15.76 -0.79
N HIS A 368 -4.65 14.90 -1.34
CA HIS A 368 -5.84 14.37 -0.64
C HIS A 368 -5.63 12.96 -0.08
N ASP A 369 -4.72 12.22 -0.65
CA ASP A 369 -4.28 10.90 -0.20
C ASP A 369 -2.82 10.67 -0.61
N ILE A 370 -2.23 9.58 -0.13
CA ILE A 370 -0.83 9.20 -0.34
C ILE A 370 -0.47 9.17 -1.83
N ARG A 371 -1.24 8.42 -2.63
CA ARG A 371 -0.92 8.14 -4.04
C ARG A 371 -1.30 9.29 -4.96
N ALA A 372 -2.42 9.96 -4.65
CA ALA A 372 -2.82 11.19 -5.32
C ALA A 372 -1.78 12.30 -5.13
N GLY A 373 -1.29 12.49 -3.90
CA GLY A 373 -0.25 13.47 -3.60
C GLY A 373 1.02 13.22 -4.41
N ALA A 374 1.53 11.99 -4.41
CA ALA A 374 2.70 11.62 -5.20
C ALA A 374 2.45 11.79 -6.72
N ALA A 375 1.24 11.48 -7.21
CA ALA A 375 0.88 11.68 -8.62
C ALA A 375 0.90 13.17 -9.01
N LEU A 376 0.50 14.08 -8.12
CA LEU A 376 0.59 15.52 -8.36
C LEU A 376 2.05 16.00 -8.39
N VAL A 377 2.91 15.44 -7.52
CA VAL A 377 4.36 15.74 -7.55
C VAL A 377 4.96 15.35 -8.89
N ILE A 378 4.73 14.12 -9.38
CA ILE A 378 5.30 13.68 -10.65
C ILE A 378 4.68 14.39 -11.87
N ALA A 379 3.39 14.74 -11.83
CA ALA A 379 2.75 15.54 -12.87
C ALA A 379 3.38 16.93 -12.99
N ALA A 380 3.75 17.51 -11.85
CA ALA A 380 4.38 18.82 -11.77
C ALA A 380 5.76 18.89 -12.43
N LEU A 381 6.46 17.75 -12.58
CA LEU A 381 7.75 17.71 -13.30
C LEU A 381 7.65 18.19 -14.76
N ARG A 382 6.48 18.13 -15.38
CA ARG A 382 6.21 18.58 -16.74
C ARG A 382 5.30 19.80 -16.81
N ALA A 383 4.97 20.41 -15.68
CA ALA A 383 4.12 21.58 -15.63
C ALA A 383 4.91 22.88 -15.88
N GLN A 384 4.45 23.75 -16.77
CA GLN A 384 5.05 25.05 -17.00
C GLN A 384 4.85 25.98 -15.80
N GLY A 385 5.91 26.57 -15.27
CA GLY A 385 5.87 27.40 -14.07
C GLY A 385 6.07 26.55 -12.80
N GLN A 386 5.73 27.12 -11.64
CA GLN A 386 5.90 26.49 -10.34
C GLN A 386 4.60 25.84 -9.87
N THR A 387 4.66 24.63 -9.38
CA THR A 387 3.57 23.94 -8.69
C THR A 387 3.83 23.90 -7.19
N GLU A 388 2.83 24.28 -6.39
CA GLU A 388 2.84 24.18 -4.94
C GLU A 388 1.92 23.05 -4.50
N ILE A 389 2.48 21.97 -3.94
CA ILE A 389 1.70 20.86 -3.38
C ILE A 389 1.52 21.07 -1.89
N ARG A 390 0.30 21.32 -1.47
CA ARG A 390 -0.10 21.54 -0.09
C ARG A 390 -0.44 20.24 0.60
N GLU A 391 -0.32 20.22 1.93
CA GLU A 391 -0.59 19.05 2.79
C GLU A 391 0.26 17.82 2.43
N PRO A 392 1.59 17.99 2.31
CA PRO A 392 2.49 16.89 1.95
C PRO A 392 2.54 15.77 3.01
N SER A 393 2.04 16.02 4.21
CA SER A 393 1.89 15.00 5.26
C SER A 393 1.11 13.75 4.82
N HIS A 394 0.20 13.88 3.83
CA HIS A 394 -0.43 12.72 3.21
C HIS A 394 0.60 11.86 2.44
N ILE A 395 1.57 12.49 1.78
CA ILE A 395 2.63 11.79 1.03
C ILE A 395 3.56 11.06 2.01
N ASP A 396 3.93 11.71 3.11
CA ASP A 396 4.83 11.17 4.16
C ASP A 396 4.29 9.89 4.82
N ARG A 397 3.00 9.62 4.70
CA ARG A 397 2.38 8.39 5.18
C ARG A 397 2.82 7.14 4.39
N GLY A 398 3.34 7.31 3.19
CA GLY A 398 3.65 6.20 2.31
C GLY A 398 4.92 6.33 1.48
N TYR A 399 5.66 7.41 1.63
CA TYR A 399 6.94 7.63 0.96
C TYR A 399 7.97 8.13 1.95
N GLU A 400 9.09 7.45 1.96
CA GLU A 400 10.32 7.90 2.59
C GLU A 400 11.13 8.67 1.56
N ASN A 401 11.54 9.91 1.87
CA ASN A 401 12.48 10.70 1.05
C ASN A 401 12.06 10.93 -0.42
N LEU A 402 10.75 11.05 -0.74
CA LEU A 402 10.29 11.26 -2.12
C LEU A 402 10.94 12.50 -2.78
N VAL A 403 11.04 13.60 -2.01
CA VAL A 403 11.60 14.87 -2.51
C VAL A 403 13.10 14.73 -2.76
N GLU A 404 13.82 14.15 -1.82
CA GLU A 404 15.27 13.93 -1.88
C GLU A 404 15.62 12.98 -3.03
N ASN A 405 14.89 11.89 -3.19
CA ASN A 405 15.10 10.92 -4.26
C ASN A 405 14.85 11.54 -5.65
N LEU A 406 13.74 12.27 -5.83
CA LEU A 406 13.49 12.95 -7.10
C LEU A 406 14.53 14.05 -7.38
N SER A 407 14.97 14.79 -6.35
CA SER A 407 16.02 15.79 -6.48
C SER A 407 17.34 15.15 -6.90
N SER A 408 17.72 14.00 -6.33
CA SER A 408 18.93 13.27 -6.69
C SER A 408 18.93 12.78 -8.15
N LEU A 409 17.74 12.50 -8.70
CA LEU A 409 17.54 12.15 -10.11
C LEU A 409 17.55 13.36 -11.04
N GLY A 410 17.67 14.59 -10.52
CA GLY A 410 17.74 15.83 -11.29
C GLY A 410 16.43 16.63 -11.39
N ALA A 411 15.41 16.30 -10.58
CA ALA A 411 14.20 17.13 -10.49
C ALA A 411 14.49 18.44 -9.74
N ASP A 412 13.91 19.56 -10.20
CA ASP A 412 13.87 20.84 -9.46
C ASP A 412 12.69 20.82 -8.48
N ILE A 413 12.94 20.22 -7.33
CA ILE A 413 11.96 19.98 -6.28
C ILE A 413 12.56 20.32 -4.91
N SER A 414 11.74 20.90 -4.04
CA SER A 414 12.14 21.23 -2.66
C SER A 414 10.94 21.17 -1.71
N ARG A 415 11.21 20.99 -0.42
CA ARG A 415 10.20 21.10 0.64
C ARG A 415 10.44 22.38 1.42
N GLU A 416 9.37 23.15 1.64
CA GLU A 416 9.36 24.40 2.40
C GLU A 416 8.40 24.26 3.60
N ASN A 417 8.88 24.56 4.80
CA ASN A 417 8.12 24.51 6.05
C ASN A 417 7.41 25.82 6.39
#